data_e1c022d608ac5aea81247af6bb2851ba
#
_entry.id   e1c022d608ac5aea81247af6bb2851ba
#
_cell.length_a   1.000
_cell.length_b   1.000
_cell.length_c   1.000
_cell.angle_alpha   90.00
_cell.angle_beta   90.00
_cell.angle_gamma   90.00
#
_symmetry.space_group_name_H-M   'P 1'
#
loop_
_entity.id
_entity.type
_entity.pdbx_description
1 polymer ?
#
loop_
_entity_poly.entity_id
_entity_poly.type
_entity_poly.pdbx_seq_one_letter_code
_entity_poly.pdbx_strand_id
1 'polypeptide(L)'
;MQPHGRFMKLQRWDKNISPTAKELENSLRQEGLDFYRWSDNSGVTCPWHTHPDLEVRWIISGSIKMGLRNDKEVILNPGDRLDLPANTEHWAKVVSRVPVVYLCASKK
;
A
#
# COMPACT_ATOMS: atom_id res chain seq x y z
N MET A 1 19.44 18.10 -2.07
CA MET A 1 19.31 16.64 -2.01
C MET A 1 18.06 16.27 -1.25
N GLN A 2 17.36 15.29 -1.75
CA GLN A 2 16.15 14.82 -1.11
C GLN A 2 16.49 13.83 0.00
N PRO A 3 15.96 14.02 1.21
CA PRO A 3 16.04 12.98 2.20
C PRO A 3 15.32 11.74 1.72
N HIS A 4 15.89 10.59 1.96
CA HIS A 4 15.27 9.32 1.59
C HIS A 4 13.91 9.18 2.29
N GLY A 5 12.90 8.68 1.58
CA GLY A 5 11.60 8.44 2.14
C GLY A 5 10.74 9.68 2.33
N ARG A 6 11.16 10.82 1.81
CA ARG A 6 10.38 12.04 1.95
C ARG A 6 9.21 12.11 0.98
N PHE A 7 9.31 11.43 -0.15
CA PHE A 7 8.30 11.45 -1.18
C PHE A 7 7.58 10.12 -1.28
N MET A 8 6.29 10.23 -1.53
CA MET A 8 5.47 9.07 -1.83
C MET A 8 5.91 8.48 -3.17
N LYS A 9 5.95 7.14 -3.23
CA LYS A 9 6.28 6.45 -4.45
C LYS A 9 5.14 5.50 -4.81
N LEU A 10 4.57 5.69 -5.99
CA LEU A 10 3.49 4.85 -6.50
C LEU A 10 4.01 4.06 -7.69
N GLN A 11 3.84 2.74 -7.63
CA GLN A 11 4.17 1.84 -8.72
C GLN A 11 2.92 1.11 -9.16
N ARG A 12 2.52 1.29 -10.41
CA ARG A 12 1.37 0.60 -10.98
C ARG A 12 1.76 -0.76 -11.50
N TRP A 13 0.84 -1.71 -11.38
CA TRP A 13 1.02 -3.04 -11.94
C TRP A 13 0.85 -2.95 -13.46
N ASP A 14 1.82 -3.45 -14.20
CA ASP A 14 1.85 -3.30 -15.66
C ASP A 14 1.80 -4.64 -16.41
N LYS A 15 1.46 -5.72 -15.72
CA LYS A 15 1.36 -7.04 -16.32
C LYS A 15 -0.07 -7.38 -16.67
N ASN A 16 -0.24 -8.27 -17.66
CA ASN A 16 -1.56 -8.69 -18.12
C ASN A 16 -2.22 -9.74 -17.23
N ILE A 17 -1.46 -10.35 -16.34
CA ILE A 17 -1.96 -11.35 -15.40
C ILE A 17 -1.96 -10.76 -14.00
N SER A 18 -2.90 -11.26 -13.18
CA SER A 18 -3.00 -10.79 -11.80
C SER A 18 -1.77 -11.18 -10.99
N PRO A 19 -1.38 -10.36 -10.00
CA PRO A 19 -0.27 -10.72 -9.14
C PRO A 19 -0.64 -11.91 -8.26
N THR A 20 0.38 -12.63 -7.81
CA THR A 20 0.21 -13.65 -6.78
C THR A 20 0.84 -13.15 -5.49
N ALA A 21 0.29 -13.57 -4.37
CA ALA A 21 0.87 -13.23 -3.07
C ALA A 21 2.33 -13.65 -3.00
N LYS A 22 2.63 -14.84 -3.51
CA LYS A 22 3.98 -15.40 -3.43
C LYS A 22 5.02 -14.53 -4.14
N GLU A 23 4.70 -14.05 -5.35
CA GLU A 23 5.67 -13.22 -6.08
C GLU A 23 5.90 -11.87 -5.40
N LEU A 24 4.84 -11.26 -4.85
CA LEU A 24 4.99 -9.99 -4.14
C LEU A 24 5.76 -10.18 -2.82
N GLU A 25 5.47 -11.25 -2.10
CA GLU A 25 6.19 -11.58 -0.87
C GLU A 25 7.68 -11.82 -1.14
N ASN A 26 7.99 -12.56 -2.20
CA ASN A 26 9.38 -12.80 -2.55
C ASN A 26 10.11 -11.51 -2.89
N SER A 27 9.45 -10.58 -3.57
CA SER A 27 10.03 -9.27 -3.87
C SER A 27 10.35 -8.50 -2.59
N LEU A 28 9.44 -8.49 -1.63
CA LEU A 28 9.68 -7.81 -0.35
C LEU A 28 10.83 -8.45 0.43
N ARG A 29 10.92 -9.79 0.39
CA ARG A 29 12.05 -10.49 1.02
C ARG A 29 13.37 -10.08 0.40
N GLN A 30 13.42 -9.98 -0.94
CA GLN A 30 14.63 -9.55 -1.64
C GLN A 30 15.03 -8.12 -1.27
N GLU A 31 14.06 -7.28 -0.93
CA GLU A 31 14.33 -5.93 -0.45
C GLU A 31 14.75 -5.91 1.02
N GLY A 32 14.71 -7.06 1.71
CA GLY A 32 15.08 -7.14 3.11
C GLY A 32 14.02 -6.60 4.06
N LEU A 33 12.77 -6.54 3.61
CA LEU A 33 11.68 -6.00 4.41
C LEU A 33 10.91 -7.13 5.07
N ASP A 34 10.58 -6.92 6.35
CA ASP A 34 9.60 -7.74 7.04
C ASP A 34 8.21 -7.27 6.64
N PHE A 35 7.29 -8.21 6.51
CA PHE A 35 5.94 -7.88 6.07
C PHE A 35 4.93 -8.82 6.70
N TYR A 36 3.65 -8.41 6.64
CA TYR A 36 2.53 -9.28 6.98
C TYR A 36 1.43 -9.08 5.95
N ARG A 37 0.56 -10.09 5.87
CA ARG A 37 -0.61 -10.03 4.99
C ARG A 37 -1.81 -9.58 5.82
N TRP A 38 -2.58 -8.65 5.26
CA TRP A 38 -3.75 -8.09 5.91
C TRP A 38 -4.95 -8.14 4.98
N SER A 39 -6.14 -8.20 5.55
CA SER A 39 -7.39 -8.18 4.78
C SER A 39 -8.42 -7.35 5.51
N ASP A 40 -9.17 -6.54 4.76
CA ASP A 40 -10.29 -5.76 5.27
C ASP A 40 -11.48 -5.93 4.34
N ASN A 41 -12.67 -6.00 4.94
CA ASN A 41 -13.92 -6.17 4.19
C ASN A 41 -14.26 -4.91 3.39
N SER A 42 -15.13 -5.10 2.37
CA SER A 42 -15.65 -4.00 1.58
C SER A 42 -16.23 -2.90 2.48
N GLY A 43 -15.91 -1.66 2.18
CA GLY A 43 -16.42 -0.50 2.91
C GLY A 43 -15.70 -0.15 4.18
N VAL A 44 -14.77 -0.98 4.66
CA VAL A 44 -13.99 -0.66 5.87
C VAL A 44 -13.16 0.60 5.61
N THR A 45 -13.15 1.49 6.60
CA THR A 45 -12.40 2.73 6.53
C THR A 45 -11.41 2.82 7.69
N CYS A 46 -10.26 3.43 7.41
CA CYS A 46 -9.29 3.81 8.41
C CYS A 46 -9.21 5.34 8.40
N PRO A 47 -9.43 6.01 9.53
CA PRO A 47 -9.39 7.47 9.57
C PRO A 47 -7.97 7.99 9.39
N TRP A 48 -7.83 9.31 9.31
CA TRP A 48 -6.53 9.96 9.21
C TRP A 48 -5.60 9.48 10.33
N HIS A 49 -4.40 9.08 9.93
CA HIS A 49 -3.36 8.63 10.86
C HIS A 49 -2.00 8.72 10.21
N THR A 50 -0.96 8.52 11.02
CA THR A 50 0.43 8.50 10.55
C THR A 50 1.13 7.29 11.14
N HIS A 51 2.25 6.92 10.53
CA HIS A 51 3.15 5.91 11.06
C HIS A 51 4.55 6.50 11.18
N PRO A 52 5.34 6.10 12.19
CA PRO A 52 6.69 6.64 12.38
C PRO A 52 7.71 6.15 11.37
N ASP A 53 7.42 5.03 10.70
CA ASP A 53 8.32 4.41 9.73
C ASP A 53 7.77 4.53 8.32
N LEU A 54 8.62 4.41 7.31
CA LEU A 54 8.16 4.26 5.94
C LEU A 54 7.32 2.99 5.85
N GLU A 55 6.15 3.08 5.23
CA GLU A 55 5.23 1.96 5.06
C GLU A 55 5.06 1.63 3.59
N VAL A 56 5.17 0.34 3.28
CA VAL A 56 4.88 -0.17 1.95
C VAL A 56 3.54 -0.88 2.00
N ARG A 57 2.65 -0.56 1.03
CA ARG A 57 1.37 -1.25 0.87
C ARG A 57 1.28 -1.80 -0.55
N TRP A 58 1.18 -3.10 -0.67
CA TRP A 58 1.18 -3.79 -1.97
C TRP A 58 -0.07 -4.65 -2.07
N ILE A 59 -0.92 -4.35 -3.04
CA ILE A 59 -2.25 -4.97 -3.15
C ILE A 59 -2.15 -6.32 -3.86
N ILE A 60 -2.71 -7.35 -3.22
CA ILE A 60 -2.81 -8.68 -3.82
C ILE A 60 -4.14 -8.80 -4.57
N SER A 61 -5.25 -8.44 -3.91
CA SER A 61 -6.58 -8.51 -4.51
C SER A 61 -7.50 -7.47 -3.89
N GLY A 62 -8.58 -7.14 -4.57
CA GLY A 62 -9.45 -6.06 -4.15
C GLY A 62 -8.83 -4.71 -4.44
N SER A 63 -9.46 -3.65 -3.93
CA SER A 63 -8.99 -2.28 -4.18
C SER A 63 -9.21 -1.41 -2.96
N ILE A 64 -8.28 -0.48 -2.75
CA ILE A 64 -8.34 0.45 -1.63
C ILE A 64 -8.10 1.87 -2.15
N LYS A 65 -8.87 2.82 -1.65
CA LYS A 65 -8.64 4.24 -1.91
C LYS A 65 -7.89 4.82 -0.72
N MET A 66 -6.84 5.57 -0.99
CA MET A 66 -6.09 6.26 0.05
C MET A 66 -6.13 7.76 -0.19
N GLY A 67 -6.48 8.48 0.87
CA GLY A 67 -6.48 9.93 0.85
C GLY A 67 -5.20 10.45 1.46
N LEU A 68 -4.65 11.48 0.83
CA LEU A 68 -3.38 12.09 1.19
C LEU A 68 -3.60 13.58 1.38
N ARG A 69 -2.61 14.28 1.91
CA ARG A 69 -2.70 15.72 2.06
C ARG A 69 -2.90 16.40 0.71
N ASN A 70 -3.44 17.62 0.74
CA ASN A 70 -3.74 18.45 -0.44
C ASN A 70 -4.86 17.83 -1.29
N ASP A 71 -5.79 17.13 -0.64
CA ASP A 71 -6.95 16.51 -1.29
C ASP A 71 -6.59 15.51 -2.38
N LYS A 72 -5.37 14.99 -2.33
CA LYS A 72 -4.98 13.94 -3.26
C LYS A 72 -5.56 12.62 -2.82
N GLU A 73 -6.04 11.86 -3.79
CA GLU A 73 -6.53 10.51 -3.56
C GLU A 73 -5.91 9.58 -4.59
N VAL A 74 -5.66 8.36 -4.19
CA VAL A 74 -5.16 7.33 -5.08
C VAL A 74 -5.92 6.04 -4.82
N ILE A 75 -6.28 5.35 -5.90
CA ILE A 75 -6.87 4.02 -5.81
C ILE A 75 -5.80 3.02 -6.18
N LEU A 76 -5.59 2.05 -5.29
CA LEU A 76 -4.64 0.96 -5.50
C LEU A 76 -5.42 -0.29 -5.86
N ASN A 77 -5.10 -0.85 -7.02
CA ASN A 77 -5.68 -2.08 -7.54
C ASN A 77 -4.68 -3.23 -7.41
N PRO A 78 -5.07 -4.48 -7.68
CA PRO A 78 -4.16 -5.61 -7.55
C PRO A 78 -2.83 -5.38 -8.27
N GLY A 79 -1.73 -5.58 -7.56
CA GLY A 79 -0.38 -5.37 -8.06
C GLY A 79 0.17 -3.98 -7.84
N ASP A 80 -0.68 -2.99 -7.57
CA ASP A 80 -0.21 -1.63 -7.30
C ASP A 80 0.47 -1.55 -5.93
N ARG A 81 1.53 -0.78 -5.86
CA ARG A 81 2.33 -0.60 -4.65
C ARG A 81 2.47 0.88 -4.33
N LEU A 82 2.25 1.22 -3.07
CA LEU A 82 2.44 2.57 -2.56
C LEU A 82 3.44 2.54 -1.42
N ASP A 83 4.51 3.33 -1.53
CA ASP A 83 5.46 3.55 -0.47
C ASP A 83 5.17 4.92 0.14
N LEU A 84 4.77 4.93 1.41
CA LEU A 84 4.47 6.16 2.15
C LEU A 84 5.65 6.52 3.03
N PRO A 85 6.19 7.73 2.89
CA PRO A 85 7.24 8.17 3.81
C PRO A 85 6.75 8.19 5.26
N ALA A 86 7.69 8.12 6.19
CA ALA A 86 7.39 8.24 7.61
C ALA A 86 6.59 9.52 7.87
N ASN A 87 5.64 9.42 8.79
CA ASN A 87 4.83 10.55 9.27
C ASN A 87 3.95 11.22 8.19
N THR A 88 3.61 10.48 7.14
CA THR A 88 2.69 10.98 6.11
C THR A 88 1.26 10.71 6.56
N GLU A 89 0.47 11.77 6.72
CA GLU A 89 -0.95 11.62 7.07
C GLU A 89 -1.72 11.02 5.91
N HIS A 90 -2.54 10.04 6.24
CA HIS A 90 -3.37 9.36 5.23
C HIS A 90 -4.58 8.71 5.88
N TRP A 91 -5.60 8.50 5.07
CA TRP A 91 -6.75 7.66 5.42
C TRP A 91 -6.94 6.62 4.31
N ALA A 92 -7.75 5.61 4.57
CA ALA A 92 -7.99 4.55 3.61
C ALA A 92 -9.42 4.06 3.66
N LYS A 93 -9.91 3.57 2.52
CA LYS A 93 -11.24 2.96 2.41
C LYS A 93 -11.19 1.83 1.38
N VAL A 94 -11.73 0.68 1.76
CA VAL A 94 -11.87 -0.44 0.82
C VAL A 94 -13.02 -0.11 -0.13
N VAL A 95 -12.72 0.00 -1.43
CA VAL A 95 -13.69 0.42 -2.44
C VAL A 95 -14.14 -0.70 -3.38
N SER A 96 -13.51 -1.87 -3.32
CA SER A 96 -13.96 -3.04 -4.07
C SER A 96 -15.13 -3.72 -3.36
N ARG A 97 -15.93 -4.48 -4.15
CA ARG A 97 -17.03 -5.27 -3.57
C ARG A 97 -16.51 -6.45 -2.77
N VAL A 98 -15.35 -6.96 -3.14
CA VAL A 98 -14.68 -8.04 -2.42
C VAL A 98 -13.73 -7.42 -1.40
N PRO A 99 -13.33 -8.18 -0.36
CA PRO A 99 -12.32 -7.68 0.57
C PRO A 99 -11.03 -7.32 -0.15
N VAL A 100 -10.31 -6.31 0.37
CA VAL A 100 -8.95 -6.06 -0.08
C VAL A 100 -8.01 -6.98 0.69
N VAL A 101 -7.02 -7.53 -0.02
CA VAL A 101 -5.93 -8.30 0.59
C VAL A 101 -4.63 -7.64 0.15
N TYR A 102 -3.77 -7.32 1.10
CA TYR A 102 -2.52 -6.63 0.77
C TYR A 102 -1.40 -7.04 1.70
N LEU A 103 -0.19 -6.78 1.24
CA LEU A 103 1.01 -6.91 2.05
C LEU A 103 1.36 -5.55 2.62
N CYS A 104 1.71 -5.53 3.89
CA CYS A 104 2.13 -4.33 4.58
C CYS A 104 3.54 -4.56 5.11
N ALA A 105 4.46 -3.67 4.74
CA ALA A 105 5.84 -3.75 5.18
C ALA A 105 6.27 -2.40 5.73
N SER A 106 7.22 -2.41 6.63
CA SER A 106 7.77 -1.20 7.22
C SER A 106 9.27 -1.19 7.06
N LYS A 107 9.81 -0.02 6.84
CA LYS A 107 11.25 0.20 6.76
C LYS A 107 11.64 1.26 7.78
N LYS A 108 12.42 0.85 8.73
CA LYS A 108 12.90 1.73 9.79
C LYS A 108 14.10 2.56 9.35
#